data_a680e14943aa9a4b528185bfe50280ae
#
_entry.id   a680e14943aa9a4b528185bfe50280ae
#
_cell.length_a   1.000
_cell.length_b   1.000
_cell.length_c   1.000
_cell.angle_alpha   90.00
_cell.angle_beta   90.00
_cell.angle_gamma   90.00
#
_symmetry.space_group_name_H-M   'P 1'
#
loop_
_entity.id
_entity.type
_entity.pdbx_description
1 polymer ?
#
loop_
_entity_poly.entity_id
_entity_poly.type
_entity_poly.pdbx_seq_one_letter_code
_entity_poly.pdbx_strand_id
1 'polypeptide(L)'
;MKIRSSIVPLELGGSFTHLPSDSWTSVHCGPKLSARAFVFALIFCLCSVHGWAQQNDQREMRGLDEQVQEIKSDVLSIAAELNRLEEKLLYPSETQVAIFVALAKGEQMRLDAVRIQIDGHLVAHYIYSFKELEALRKGGVQRIYVGNVATGDHQLEVIVDGKLEGGADFSRTERFTFRKEVKPKLVGLTLAAPSSGNSPIALGEW
;
A
#
# COMPACT_ATOMS: atom_id res chain seq x y z
N MET A 1 31.27 10.59 -5.59
CA MET A 1 30.21 11.18 -6.39
C MET A 1 29.60 12.33 -5.61
N LYS A 2 29.89 13.58 -6.04
CA LYS A 2 29.64 14.82 -5.30
C LYS A 2 28.19 15.26 -5.43
N ILE A 3 27.47 15.41 -4.32
CA ILE A 3 26.16 16.03 -4.28
C ILE A 3 26.35 17.53 -4.04
N ARG A 4 25.97 18.34 -5.02
CA ARG A 4 25.95 19.81 -4.93
C ARG A 4 24.64 20.28 -4.33
N SER A 5 24.75 20.86 -3.16
CA SER A 5 23.72 21.67 -2.49
C SER A 5 23.70 23.05 -3.15
N SER A 6 22.58 23.45 -3.74
CA SER A 6 22.32 24.82 -4.21
C SER A 6 21.52 25.56 -3.14
N ILE A 7 22.19 26.50 -2.50
CA ILE A 7 21.58 27.50 -1.63
C ILE A 7 21.25 28.74 -2.49
N VAL A 8 20.00 29.18 -2.48
CA VAL A 8 19.55 30.45 -3.08
C VAL A 8 19.49 31.50 -2.00
N PRO A 9 20.14 32.66 -2.14
CA PRO A 9 20.03 33.74 -1.17
C PRO A 9 18.77 34.59 -1.41
N LEU A 10 18.11 34.93 -0.31
CA LEU A 10 17.00 35.86 -0.25
C LEU A 10 17.58 37.30 -0.24
N GLU A 11 17.29 38.07 -1.26
CA GLU A 11 17.60 39.51 -1.30
C GLU A 11 16.52 40.31 -0.55
N LEU A 12 16.97 41.00 0.49
CA LEU A 12 16.23 42.04 1.20
C LEU A 12 16.48 43.38 0.47
N GLY A 13 15.51 43.83 -0.33
CA GLY A 13 15.48 45.17 -0.89
C GLY A 13 14.64 46.10 -0.04
N GLY A 14 15.29 46.91 0.80
CA GLY A 14 14.65 48.01 1.49
C GLY A 14 14.41 49.20 0.56
N SER A 15 13.27 49.83 0.72
CA SER A 15 13.07 51.19 0.17
C SER A 15 12.35 52.05 1.20
N PHE A 16 13.13 52.91 1.80
CA PHE A 16 12.71 54.05 2.63
C PHE A 16 12.23 55.17 1.70
N THR A 17 11.01 55.62 1.85
CA THR A 17 10.64 56.97 1.37
C THR A 17 9.65 57.61 2.32
N HIS A 18 10.17 58.67 2.94
CA HIS A 18 9.62 59.97 3.15
C HIS A 18 8.28 60.15 3.90
N LEU A 19 8.43 60.69 5.13
CA LEU A 19 7.39 61.50 5.78
C LEU A 19 7.32 62.91 5.16
N PRO A 20 6.12 63.52 5.14
CA PRO A 20 6.02 64.96 5.34
C PRO A 20 5.29 65.28 6.66
N SER A 21 5.91 66.17 7.39
CA SER A 21 5.39 66.95 8.50
C SER A 21 4.40 68.02 7.97
N ASP A 22 3.54 68.43 8.85
CA ASP A 22 2.70 69.65 8.89
C ASP A 22 1.22 69.32 8.88
N SER A 23 0.38 69.72 9.77
CA SER A 23 0.18 70.98 10.44
C SER A 23 -0.96 70.82 11.45
N TRP A 24 -0.76 71.36 12.60
CA TRP A 24 -1.78 71.53 13.64
C TRP A 24 -2.86 72.53 13.17
N THR A 25 -4.11 72.05 13.04
CA THR A 25 -5.26 72.95 13.14
C THR A 25 -6.25 72.40 14.16
N SER A 26 -6.24 73.12 15.26
CA SER A 26 -7.25 73.01 16.33
C SER A 26 -8.60 73.45 15.75
N VAL A 27 -9.55 72.52 15.70
CA VAL A 27 -10.98 72.87 15.56
C VAL A 27 -11.69 72.32 16.79
N HIS A 28 -11.95 73.28 17.71
CA HIS A 28 -12.89 73.12 18.77
C HIS A 28 -14.32 73.15 18.16
N CYS A 29 -14.95 72.01 18.05
CA CYS A 29 -16.42 71.95 17.90
C CYS A 29 -16.93 70.84 18.79
N GLY A 30 -17.39 71.19 19.98
CA GLY A 30 -18.03 70.28 20.90
C GLY A 30 -19.45 69.91 20.42
N PRO A 31 -19.72 68.69 20.12
CA PRO A 31 -21.10 68.25 20.07
C PRO A 31 -21.55 67.89 21.51
N LYS A 32 -22.65 68.52 21.92
CA LYS A 32 -23.40 68.08 23.09
C LYS A 32 -23.93 66.68 22.83
N LEU A 33 -23.13 65.67 23.18
CA LEU A 33 -23.55 64.27 23.10
C LEU A 33 -24.67 64.05 24.12
N SER A 34 -25.91 63.85 23.63
CA SER A 34 -27.02 63.52 24.48
C SER A 34 -26.74 62.22 25.20
N ALA A 35 -27.06 62.12 26.48
CA ALA A 35 -26.84 60.99 27.36
C ALA A 35 -27.32 59.62 26.73
N ARG A 36 -28.24 59.70 25.79
CA ARG A 36 -28.71 58.55 24.99
C ARG A 36 -27.65 57.94 24.06
N ALA A 37 -26.78 58.79 23.48
CA ALA A 37 -25.72 58.30 22.61
C ALA A 37 -24.62 57.55 23.39
N PHE A 38 -24.35 57.96 24.62
CA PHE A 38 -23.38 57.24 25.53
C PHE A 38 -23.90 55.87 25.93
N VAL A 39 -25.19 55.73 26.17
CA VAL A 39 -25.78 54.41 26.57
C VAL A 39 -25.74 53.45 25.37
N PHE A 40 -26.00 53.89 24.15
CA PHE A 40 -25.92 53.06 22.96
C PHE A 40 -24.45 52.63 22.65
N ALA A 41 -23.49 53.52 22.82
CA ALA A 41 -22.06 53.22 22.63
C ALA A 41 -21.58 52.19 23.69
N LEU A 42 -22.07 52.30 24.93
CA LEU A 42 -21.66 51.39 26.01
C LEU A 42 -22.29 49.99 25.84
N ILE A 43 -23.53 49.90 25.34
CA ILE A 43 -24.19 48.62 24.99
C ILE A 43 -23.50 47.98 23.80
N PHE A 44 -23.07 48.73 22.79
CA PHE A 44 -22.36 48.22 21.62
C PHE A 44 -20.95 47.70 21.97
N CYS A 45 -20.28 48.35 22.95
CA CYS A 45 -18.96 47.90 23.44
C CYS A 45 -19.06 46.61 24.26
N LEU A 46 -20.14 46.38 24.98
CA LEU A 46 -20.38 45.17 25.78
C LEU A 46 -20.71 43.93 24.90
N CYS A 47 -21.31 44.12 23.74
CA CYS A 47 -21.58 43.04 22.78
C CYS A 47 -20.33 42.52 22.02
N SER A 48 -19.25 43.32 21.93
CA SER A 48 -18.05 42.93 21.17
C SER A 48 -17.11 41.99 21.91
N VAL A 49 -17.29 41.78 23.23
CA VAL A 49 -16.36 40.95 24.03
C VAL A 49 -16.73 39.46 24.01
N HIS A 50 -17.92 39.08 23.54
CA HIS A 50 -18.39 37.69 23.56
C HIS A 50 -17.93 36.83 22.38
N GLY A 51 -17.26 37.43 21.34
CA GLY A 51 -16.86 36.72 20.12
C GLY A 51 -15.53 35.96 20.19
N TRP A 52 -14.71 36.19 21.20
CA TRP A 52 -13.33 35.68 21.22
C TRP A 52 -13.14 34.39 22.03
N ALA A 53 -14.09 34.03 22.89
CA ALA A 53 -14.00 32.83 23.73
C ALA A 53 -14.30 31.52 22.96
N GLN A 54 -15.17 31.58 21.94
CA GLN A 54 -15.57 30.38 21.17
C GLN A 54 -14.55 29.87 20.17
N GLN A 55 -13.58 30.71 19.78
CA GLN A 55 -12.59 30.36 18.76
C GLN A 55 -11.44 29.50 19.32
N ASN A 56 -11.18 29.58 20.63
CA ASN A 56 -10.16 28.77 21.28
C ASN A 56 -10.63 27.31 21.50
N ASP A 57 -11.89 27.11 21.94
CA ASP A 57 -12.44 25.77 22.16
C ASP A 57 -12.50 24.92 20.88
N GLN A 58 -12.78 25.57 19.74
CA GLN A 58 -12.78 24.87 18.45
C GLN A 58 -11.39 24.45 17.96
N ARG A 59 -10.35 25.22 18.32
CA ARG A 59 -8.96 24.85 17.99
C ARG A 59 -8.45 23.72 18.86
N GLU A 60 -8.81 23.74 20.15
CA GLU A 60 -8.46 22.66 21.08
C GLU A 60 -9.18 21.35 20.72
N MET A 61 -10.46 21.41 20.37
CA MET A 61 -11.21 20.23 19.93
C MET A 61 -10.66 19.64 18.61
N ARG A 62 -10.26 20.48 17.66
CA ARG A 62 -9.62 19.99 16.42
C ARG A 62 -8.27 19.34 16.69
N GLY A 63 -7.48 19.90 17.60
CA GLY A 63 -6.20 19.32 18.03
C GLY A 63 -6.39 17.96 18.73
N LEU A 64 -7.44 17.82 19.54
CA LEU A 64 -7.80 16.57 20.19
C LEU A 64 -8.29 15.52 19.18
N ASP A 65 -9.11 15.91 18.20
CA ASP A 65 -9.57 15.00 17.15
C ASP A 65 -8.39 14.49 16.30
N GLU A 66 -7.46 15.35 15.97
CA GLU A 66 -6.25 14.98 15.22
C GLU A 66 -5.39 14.00 16.03
N GLN A 67 -5.17 14.26 17.31
CA GLN A 67 -4.44 13.36 18.21
C GLN A 67 -5.16 12.00 18.38
N VAL A 68 -6.49 12.00 18.47
CA VAL A 68 -7.27 10.77 18.54
C VAL A 68 -7.16 9.96 17.24
N GLN A 69 -7.15 10.60 16.08
CA GLN A 69 -6.95 9.93 14.79
C GLN A 69 -5.53 9.37 14.66
N GLU A 70 -4.52 10.11 15.12
CA GLU A 70 -3.13 9.65 15.15
C GLU A 70 -2.98 8.41 16.05
N ILE A 71 -3.47 8.48 17.29
CA ILE A 71 -3.45 7.34 18.22
C ILE A 71 -4.20 6.14 17.63
N LYS A 72 -5.35 6.36 16.99
CA LYS A 72 -6.10 5.29 16.35
C LYS A 72 -5.31 4.63 15.22
N SER A 73 -4.64 5.43 14.41
CA SER A 73 -3.75 4.94 13.33
C SER A 73 -2.60 4.12 13.91
N ASP A 74 -1.97 4.60 14.97
CA ASP A 74 -0.87 3.93 15.65
C ASP A 74 -1.30 2.60 16.25
N VAL A 75 -2.46 2.57 16.93
CA VAL A 75 -3.02 1.34 17.51
C VAL A 75 -3.32 0.31 16.41
N LEU A 76 -3.88 0.72 15.28
CA LEU A 76 -4.13 -0.18 14.15
C LEU A 76 -2.83 -0.70 13.53
N SER A 77 -1.80 0.14 13.43
CA SER A 77 -0.48 -0.25 12.96
C SER A 77 0.18 -1.26 13.89
N ILE A 78 0.16 -1.00 15.21
CA ILE A 78 0.68 -1.92 16.24
C ILE A 78 -0.07 -3.25 16.21
N ALA A 79 -1.40 -3.22 16.09
CA ALA A 79 -2.20 -4.44 16.00
C ALA A 79 -1.83 -5.28 14.75
N ALA A 80 -1.62 -4.65 13.61
CA ALA A 80 -1.19 -5.31 12.39
C ALA A 80 0.22 -5.91 12.54
N GLU A 81 1.13 -5.21 13.21
CA GLU A 81 2.48 -5.70 13.46
C GLU A 81 2.51 -6.86 14.47
N LEU A 82 1.68 -6.81 15.50
CA LEU A 82 1.50 -7.92 16.45
C LEU A 82 0.96 -9.17 15.75
N ASN A 83 -0.06 -9.04 14.91
CA ASN A 83 -0.57 -10.17 14.13
C ASN A 83 0.51 -10.77 13.23
N ARG A 84 1.32 -9.93 12.60
CA ARG A 84 2.44 -10.39 11.77
C ARG A 84 3.54 -11.09 12.57
N LEU A 85 3.83 -10.60 13.78
CA LEU A 85 4.79 -11.24 14.67
C LEU A 85 4.25 -12.55 15.22
N GLU A 86 2.97 -12.59 15.58
CA GLU A 86 2.27 -13.82 15.99
C GLU A 86 2.32 -14.87 14.88
N GLU A 87 2.02 -14.51 13.64
CA GLU A 87 2.14 -15.39 12.47
C GLU A 87 3.57 -15.93 12.32
N LYS A 88 4.59 -15.09 12.49
CA LYS A 88 5.99 -15.52 12.42
C LYS A 88 6.39 -16.46 13.56
N LEU A 89 5.79 -16.31 14.74
CA LEU A 89 6.06 -17.19 15.89
C LEU A 89 5.32 -18.52 15.78
N LEU A 90 4.08 -18.47 15.28
CA LEU A 90 3.27 -19.68 15.07
C LEU A 90 3.79 -20.50 13.88
N TYR A 91 4.33 -19.81 12.88
CA TYR A 91 4.85 -20.43 11.65
C TYR A 91 6.31 -20.00 11.41
N PRO A 92 7.26 -20.65 12.10
CA PRO A 92 8.68 -20.37 11.88
C PRO A 92 9.04 -20.57 10.41
N SER A 93 10.09 -19.88 9.94
CA SER A 93 10.55 -19.93 8.55
C SER A 93 10.81 -21.35 8.02
N GLU A 94 11.00 -22.30 8.92
CA GLU A 94 11.19 -23.72 8.64
C GLU A 94 9.94 -24.42 8.08
N THR A 95 8.72 -23.86 8.31
CA THR A 95 7.47 -24.39 7.73
C THR A 95 7.16 -23.83 6.35
N GLN A 96 8.00 -22.97 5.81
CA GLN A 96 7.78 -22.30 4.54
C GLN A 96 7.77 -23.26 3.35
N VAL A 97 6.82 -23.07 2.44
CA VAL A 97 6.77 -23.68 1.12
C VAL A 97 6.81 -22.57 0.08
N ALA A 98 7.69 -22.67 -0.90
CA ALA A 98 7.69 -21.78 -2.05
C ALA A 98 7.45 -22.60 -3.32
N ILE A 99 6.50 -22.14 -4.16
CA ILE A 99 6.15 -22.81 -5.41
C ILE A 99 6.60 -21.94 -6.58
N PHE A 100 7.32 -22.57 -7.49
CA PHE A 100 7.87 -21.96 -8.68
C PHE A 100 7.25 -22.58 -9.93
N VAL A 101 7.09 -21.76 -10.97
CA VAL A 101 6.62 -22.19 -12.29
C VAL A 101 7.69 -21.90 -13.32
N ALA A 102 7.94 -22.86 -14.18
CA ALA A 102 8.78 -22.76 -15.34
C ALA A 102 8.06 -23.38 -16.55
N LEU A 103 8.40 -22.95 -17.77
CA LEU A 103 8.01 -23.64 -18.99
C LEU A 103 9.06 -24.64 -19.40
N ALA A 104 8.66 -25.75 -19.97
CA ALA A 104 9.57 -26.70 -20.59
C ALA A 104 10.32 -26.03 -21.75
N LYS A 105 11.56 -26.44 -21.95
CA LYS A 105 12.43 -25.85 -22.98
C LYS A 105 11.84 -26.06 -24.38
N GLY A 106 11.70 -24.96 -25.11
CA GLY A 106 11.16 -24.99 -26.48
C GLY A 106 9.63 -24.96 -26.55
N GLU A 107 8.97 -24.80 -25.41
CA GLU A 107 7.50 -24.77 -25.35
C GLU A 107 6.92 -23.50 -25.97
N GLN A 108 5.93 -23.65 -26.86
CA GLN A 108 5.29 -22.57 -27.61
C GLN A 108 3.87 -22.25 -27.14
N MET A 109 3.34 -23.04 -26.19
CA MET A 109 2.00 -22.79 -25.66
C MET A 109 1.90 -21.39 -25.07
N ARG A 110 0.72 -20.77 -25.16
CA ARG A 110 0.40 -19.55 -24.47
C ARG A 110 -0.23 -19.89 -23.12
N LEU A 111 0.50 -19.60 -22.06
CA LEU A 111 0.00 -19.72 -20.70
C LEU A 111 -0.79 -18.47 -20.35
N ASP A 112 -2.07 -18.63 -20.02
CA ASP A 112 -2.95 -17.53 -19.64
C ASP A 112 -3.05 -17.39 -18.11
N ALA A 113 -3.26 -18.51 -17.40
CA ALA A 113 -3.34 -18.50 -15.94
C ALA A 113 -2.86 -19.80 -15.31
N VAL A 114 -2.42 -19.69 -14.05
CA VAL A 114 -2.12 -20.84 -13.17
C VAL A 114 -2.83 -20.63 -11.84
N ARG A 115 -3.56 -21.64 -11.40
CA ARG A 115 -4.18 -21.70 -10.08
C ARG A 115 -3.58 -22.84 -9.28
N ILE A 116 -3.29 -22.58 -8.01
CA ILE A 116 -2.71 -23.58 -7.11
C ILE A 116 -3.60 -23.72 -5.90
N GLN A 117 -3.89 -24.96 -5.56
CA GLN A 117 -4.60 -25.32 -4.35
C GLN A 117 -3.73 -26.28 -3.53
N ILE A 118 -3.70 -26.08 -2.21
CA ILE A 118 -3.09 -27.00 -1.26
C ILE A 118 -4.21 -27.49 -0.35
N ASP A 119 -4.37 -28.81 -0.25
CA ASP A 119 -5.42 -29.48 0.54
C ASP A 119 -6.84 -28.92 0.25
N GLY A 120 -7.11 -28.60 -1.02
CA GLY A 120 -8.39 -28.06 -1.48
C GLY A 120 -8.56 -26.54 -1.24
N HIS A 121 -7.59 -25.87 -0.63
CA HIS A 121 -7.62 -24.41 -0.44
C HIS A 121 -6.85 -23.70 -1.54
N LEU A 122 -7.48 -22.71 -2.19
CA LEU A 122 -6.82 -21.88 -3.20
C LEU A 122 -5.76 -20.99 -2.51
N VAL A 123 -4.49 -21.23 -2.83
CA VAL A 123 -3.35 -20.48 -2.24
C VAL A 123 -2.72 -19.49 -3.21
N ALA A 124 -2.87 -19.72 -4.52
CA ALA A 124 -2.41 -18.78 -5.54
C ALA A 124 -3.27 -18.84 -6.80
N HIS A 125 -3.50 -17.68 -7.40
CA HIS A 125 -4.07 -17.52 -8.73
C HIS A 125 -3.28 -16.44 -9.45
N TYR A 126 -2.59 -16.82 -10.52
CA TYR A 126 -1.73 -15.92 -11.29
C TYR A 126 -2.16 -15.88 -12.75
N ILE A 127 -2.30 -14.67 -13.30
CA ILE A 127 -2.63 -14.41 -14.71
C ILE A 127 -1.37 -13.85 -15.37
N TYR A 128 -0.93 -14.46 -16.46
CA TYR A 128 0.30 -14.11 -17.14
C TYR A 128 0.11 -13.02 -18.17
N SER A 129 0.96 -12.00 -18.10
CA SER A 129 1.13 -11.01 -19.14
C SER A 129 2.02 -11.56 -20.27
N PHE A 130 1.94 -10.93 -21.44
CA PHE A 130 2.80 -11.31 -22.58
C PHE A 130 4.30 -11.25 -22.26
N LYS A 131 4.74 -10.22 -21.49
CA LYS A 131 6.14 -10.06 -21.10
C LYS A 131 6.64 -11.15 -20.16
N GLU A 132 5.80 -11.57 -19.21
CA GLU A 132 6.13 -12.64 -18.28
C GLU A 132 6.19 -13.99 -18.98
N LEU A 133 5.25 -14.25 -19.88
CA LEU A 133 5.28 -15.45 -20.71
C LEU A 133 6.54 -15.51 -21.57
N GLU A 134 6.95 -14.40 -22.17
CA GLU A 134 8.19 -14.34 -22.94
C GLU A 134 9.42 -14.60 -22.06
N ALA A 135 9.44 -14.11 -20.83
CA ALA A 135 10.51 -14.39 -19.86
C ALA A 135 10.56 -15.89 -19.50
N LEU A 136 9.39 -16.52 -19.26
CA LEU A 136 9.31 -17.95 -19.00
C LEU A 136 9.80 -18.78 -20.20
N ARG A 137 9.45 -18.41 -21.44
CA ARG A 137 9.93 -19.07 -22.68
C ARG A 137 11.46 -18.98 -22.85
N LYS A 138 12.08 -17.91 -22.34
CA LYS A 138 13.53 -17.75 -22.32
C LYS A 138 14.22 -18.52 -21.18
N GLY A 139 13.47 -19.36 -20.47
CA GLY A 139 13.99 -20.15 -19.34
C GLY A 139 13.89 -19.45 -17.99
N GLY A 140 13.08 -18.40 -17.91
CA GLY A 140 12.76 -17.77 -16.64
C GLY A 140 11.96 -18.71 -15.73
N VAL A 141 12.10 -18.48 -14.42
CA VAL A 141 11.36 -19.19 -13.39
C VAL A 141 10.64 -18.14 -12.54
N GLN A 142 9.35 -18.34 -12.32
CA GLN A 142 8.55 -17.42 -11.54
C GLN A 142 8.09 -18.06 -10.25
N ARG A 143 8.31 -17.37 -9.14
CA ARG A 143 7.76 -17.75 -7.85
C ARG A 143 6.33 -17.20 -7.75
N ILE A 144 5.35 -18.10 -7.66
CA ILE A 144 3.93 -17.73 -7.62
C ILE A 144 3.30 -17.89 -6.24
N TYR A 145 3.93 -18.63 -5.33
CA TYR A 145 3.45 -18.80 -3.97
C TYR A 145 4.59 -18.86 -2.97
N VAL A 146 4.41 -18.23 -1.82
CA VAL A 146 5.21 -18.42 -0.61
C VAL A 146 4.25 -18.36 0.57
N GLY A 147 4.22 -19.41 1.36
CA GLY A 147 3.37 -19.48 2.53
C GLY A 147 3.85 -20.56 3.49
N ASN A 148 3.23 -20.61 4.65
CA ASN A 148 3.49 -21.62 5.65
C ASN A 148 2.53 -22.79 5.46
N VAL A 149 3.06 -23.99 5.45
CA VAL A 149 2.31 -25.23 5.36
C VAL A 149 2.76 -26.12 6.53
N ALA A 150 1.83 -26.75 7.21
CA ALA A 150 2.14 -27.66 8.31
C ALA A 150 3.07 -28.79 7.87
N THR A 151 3.73 -29.45 8.82
CA THR A 151 4.50 -30.66 8.51
C THR A 151 3.56 -31.82 8.25
N GLY A 152 3.84 -32.63 7.25
CA GLY A 152 3.02 -33.77 6.87
C GLY A 152 2.93 -33.97 5.36
N ASP A 153 2.04 -34.85 4.95
CA ASP A 153 1.73 -35.08 3.53
C ASP A 153 0.58 -34.18 3.11
N HIS A 154 0.78 -33.46 2.00
CA HIS A 154 -0.15 -32.48 1.47
C HIS A 154 -0.48 -32.77 0.01
N GLN A 155 -1.72 -32.46 -0.39
CA GLN A 155 -2.15 -32.56 -1.77
C GLN A 155 -2.01 -31.19 -2.45
N LEU A 156 -1.24 -31.18 -3.53
CA LEU A 156 -1.08 -30.02 -4.40
C LEU A 156 -1.92 -30.24 -5.67
N GLU A 157 -2.90 -29.38 -5.91
CA GLU A 157 -3.65 -29.36 -7.16
C GLU A 157 -3.22 -28.13 -7.97
N VAL A 158 -2.85 -28.37 -9.21
CA VAL A 158 -2.40 -27.35 -10.15
C VAL A 158 -3.34 -27.32 -11.34
N ILE A 159 -3.92 -26.17 -11.60
CA ILE A 159 -4.82 -25.92 -12.72
C ILE A 159 -4.14 -24.92 -13.64
N VAL A 160 -3.94 -25.30 -14.88
CA VAL A 160 -3.27 -24.50 -15.91
C VAL A 160 -4.25 -24.22 -17.04
N ASP A 161 -4.45 -22.95 -17.33
CA ASP A 161 -5.29 -22.47 -18.42
C ASP A 161 -4.43 -21.73 -19.46
N GLY A 162 -4.66 -21.97 -20.72
CA GLY A 162 -3.88 -21.36 -21.79
C GLY A 162 -4.38 -21.71 -23.19
N LYS A 163 -3.54 -21.50 -24.19
CA LYS A 163 -3.82 -21.89 -25.59
C LYS A 163 -2.63 -22.63 -26.18
N LEU A 164 -2.96 -23.65 -26.95
CA LEU A 164 -1.97 -24.36 -27.74
C LEU A 164 -1.49 -23.51 -28.93
N GLU A 165 -0.38 -23.89 -29.56
CA GLU A 165 0.16 -23.21 -30.74
C GLU A 165 -0.87 -23.04 -31.87
N GLY A 166 -1.78 -23.99 -32.04
CA GLY A 166 -2.90 -23.92 -33.00
C GLY A 166 -4.07 -23.04 -32.58
N GLY A 167 -4.01 -22.32 -31.43
CA GLY A 167 -5.06 -21.43 -30.94
C GLY A 167 -6.18 -22.12 -30.18
N ALA A 168 -6.16 -23.43 -30.05
CA ALA A 168 -7.14 -24.17 -29.27
C ALA A 168 -6.98 -23.89 -27.77
N ASP A 169 -8.09 -23.74 -27.08
CA ASP A 169 -8.09 -23.55 -25.64
C ASP A 169 -7.58 -24.81 -24.92
N PHE A 170 -6.77 -24.60 -23.91
CA PHE A 170 -6.17 -25.65 -23.12
C PHE A 170 -6.47 -25.40 -21.65
N SER A 171 -7.03 -26.37 -20.97
CA SER A 171 -7.19 -26.37 -19.53
C SER A 171 -6.81 -27.73 -18.98
N ARG A 172 -5.97 -27.77 -17.99
CA ARG A 172 -5.50 -29.02 -17.39
C ARG A 172 -5.39 -28.88 -15.88
N THR A 173 -5.81 -29.96 -15.22
CA THR A 173 -5.69 -30.09 -13.76
C THR A 173 -4.87 -31.34 -13.46
N GLU A 174 -3.83 -31.17 -12.68
CA GLU A 174 -3.01 -32.27 -12.18
C GLU A 174 -2.94 -32.22 -10.64
N ARG A 175 -2.84 -33.38 -10.02
CA ARG A 175 -2.74 -33.54 -8.58
C ARG A 175 -1.47 -34.25 -8.21
N PHE A 176 -0.74 -33.66 -7.26
CA PHE A 176 0.50 -34.18 -6.75
C PHE A 176 0.42 -34.31 -5.23
N THR A 177 1.13 -35.27 -4.67
CA THR A 177 1.35 -35.34 -3.23
C THR A 177 2.77 -34.93 -2.94
N PHE A 178 2.96 -34.03 -1.98
CA PHE A 178 4.29 -33.67 -1.49
C PHE A 178 4.35 -33.78 0.02
N ARG A 179 5.50 -34.20 0.52
CA ARG A 179 5.76 -34.25 1.96
C ARG A 179 6.47 -33.00 2.43
N LYS A 180 5.92 -32.32 3.41
CA LYS A 180 6.51 -31.19 4.09
C LYS A 180 7.18 -31.63 5.38
N GLU A 181 8.49 -31.43 5.44
CA GLU A 181 9.31 -31.64 6.64
C GLU A 181 9.49 -30.33 7.40
N VAL A 182 10.22 -30.38 8.54
CA VAL A 182 10.56 -29.21 9.35
C VAL A 182 11.60 -28.29 8.67
N LYS A 183 11.78 -28.37 7.37
CA LYS A 183 12.69 -27.53 6.59
C LYS A 183 11.92 -26.76 5.53
N PRO A 184 12.38 -25.57 5.08
CA PRO A 184 11.80 -24.90 3.92
C PRO A 184 11.75 -25.87 2.74
N LYS A 185 10.63 -25.89 2.01
CA LYS A 185 10.47 -26.75 0.84
C LYS A 185 10.26 -25.88 -0.40
N LEU A 186 11.04 -26.19 -1.44
CA LEU A 186 10.91 -25.59 -2.75
C LEU A 186 10.26 -26.61 -3.70
N VAL A 187 9.17 -26.18 -4.34
CA VAL A 187 8.40 -27.02 -5.27
C VAL A 187 8.47 -26.37 -6.64
N GLY A 188 9.01 -27.07 -7.61
CA GLY A 188 9.10 -26.64 -9.01
C GLY A 188 7.98 -27.27 -9.83
N LEU A 189 7.26 -26.46 -10.59
CA LEU A 189 6.26 -26.89 -11.59
C LEU A 189 6.80 -26.59 -12.97
N THR A 190 7.06 -27.62 -13.76
CA THR A 190 7.43 -27.47 -15.16
C THR A 190 6.18 -27.74 -16.03
N LEU A 191 5.79 -26.73 -16.80
CA LEU A 191 4.62 -26.78 -17.67
C LEU A 191 5.05 -27.04 -19.11
N ALA A 192 4.32 -27.93 -19.79
CA ALA A 192 4.52 -28.24 -21.22
C ALA A 192 3.16 -28.38 -21.90
N ALA A 193 3.12 -28.29 -23.24
CA ALA A 193 1.93 -28.65 -23.97
C ALA A 193 1.66 -30.17 -23.87
N PRO A 194 0.43 -30.61 -23.90
CA PRO A 194 0.10 -32.02 -23.89
C PRO A 194 0.71 -32.67 -25.14
N SER A 195 1.65 -33.56 -24.92
CA SER A 195 2.18 -34.42 -25.97
C SER A 195 1.81 -35.88 -25.69
N SER A 196 1.79 -36.67 -26.71
CA SER A 196 1.40 -38.09 -26.60
C SER A 196 2.34 -38.82 -25.62
N GLY A 197 1.84 -39.13 -24.44
CA GLY A 197 2.54 -39.94 -23.43
C GLY A 197 3.15 -39.19 -22.24
N ASN A 198 3.19 -37.84 -22.22
CA ASN A 198 3.72 -37.08 -21.08
C ASN A 198 2.65 -36.24 -20.42
N SER A 199 2.69 -36.19 -19.07
CA SER A 199 1.87 -35.24 -18.33
C SER A 199 2.30 -33.81 -18.66
N PRO A 200 1.34 -32.90 -18.94
CA PRO A 200 1.66 -31.52 -19.26
C PRO A 200 2.17 -30.71 -18.06
N ILE A 201 2.09 -31.25 -16.87
CA ILE A 201 2.58 -30.64 -15.65
C ILE A 201 3.49 -31.64 -14.95
N ALA A 202 4.73 -31.28 -14.74
CA ALA A 202 5.71 -32.10 -14.01
C ALA A 202 6.06 -31.42 -12.68
N LEU A 203 6.04 -32.19 -11.59
CA LEU A 203 6.52 -31.77 -10.30
C LEU A 203 8.01 -32.08 -10.20
N GLY A 204 8.81 -31.10 -9.79
CA GLY A 204 10.21 -31.21 -9.46
C GLY A 204 10.51 -30.67 -8.07
N GLU A 205 11.51 -31.20 -7.41
CA GLU A 205 12.09 -30.59 -6.21
C GLU A 205 13.31 -29.76 -6.65
N TRP A 206 13.46 -28.57 -6.09
CA TRP A 206 14.53 -27.62 -6.43
C TRP A 206 15.48 -27.47 -5.26
#